data_13ec433f4ac10ab702177998b77b6bc1
#
_entry.id   13ec433f4ac10ab702177998b77b6bc1
#
_cell.length_a   1.000
_cell.length_b   1.000
_cell.length_c   1.000
_cell.angle_alpha   90.00
_cell.angle_beta   90.00
_cell.angle_gamma   90.00
#
_symmetry.space_group_name_H-M   'P 1'
#
loop_
_entity.id
_entity.type
_entity.pdbx_description
1 polymer ?
#
loop_
_entity_poly.entity_id
_entity_poly.type
_entity_poly.pdbx_seq_one_letter_code
_entity_poly.pdbx_strand_id
1 'polypeptide(L)'
;MTRHQTLAERLLLLSIPTTDPKKKRTPFSNQPGNLDFTLQAALLVELVQSGHVAVVPSRGVLVGETFTLQQSGYRPTGSAPLDALLARVANPRNARKTLQNWLIGGDATRLVKADLVERGILAEHYDTFGPFVRNYRAVPVEPAAHAALRDDFEDVFLRDREPAQSDNAIAALLVSGDAWEHVEPVEGTPGMAHFFERLRDLSDRYRPESSPGHDARGVTRVLAALARVNAPSSGH
;
A
#
# COMPACT_ATOMS: atom_id res chain seq x y z
N MET A 1 -1.55 -13.35 20.84
CA MET A 1 -2.60 -12.71 20.01
C MET A 1 -1.93 -12.21 18.74
N THR A 2 -2.17 -12.86 17.61
CA THR A 2 -1.68 -12.42 16.30
C THR A 2 -2.42 -11.13 15.94
N ARG A 3 -1.70 -10.01 15.95
CA ARG A 3 -2.23 -8.72 15.47
C ARG A 3 -2.56 -8.86 13.99
N HIS A 4 -3.74 -8.40 13.58
CA HIS A 4 -4.08 -8.33 12.16
C HIS A 4 -3.04 -7.46 11.44
N GLN A 5 -2.50 -7.97 10.33
CA GLN A 5 -1.63 -7.20 9.45
C GLN A 5 -2.45 -6.11 8.77
N THR A 6 -1.87 -4.92 8.68
CA THR A 6 -2.46 -3.81 7.93
C THR A 6 -2.37 -4.05 6.41
N LEU A 7 -3.18 -3.37 5.61
CA LEU A 7 -3.11 -3.44 4.14
C LEU A 7 -1.71 -3.06 3.63
N ALA A 8 -1.12 -2.02 4.23
CA ALA A 8 0.23 -1.58 3.87
C ALA A 8 1.30 -2.62 4.24
N GLU A 9 1.19 -3.29 5.40
CA GLU A 9 2.09 -4.37 5.78
C GLU A 9 1.98 -5.56 4.82
N ARG A 10 0.76 -5.98 4.46
CA ARG A 10 0.53 -7.07 3.51
C ARG A 10 1.10 -6.73 2.13
N LEU A 11 0.83 -5.53 1.61
CA LEU A 11 1.37 -5.08 0.32
C LEU A 11 2.89 -5.04 0.30
N LEU A 12 3.53 -4.51 1.35
CA LEU A 12 4.98 -4.48 1.44
C LEU A 12 5.56 -5.90 1.50
N LEU A 13 4.99 -6.80 2.28
CA LEU A 13 5.45 -8.19 2.36
C LEU A 13 5.28 -8.92 1.02
N LEU A 14 4.17 -8.72 0.33
CA LEU A 14 3.94 -9.30 -1.01
C LEU A 14 4.91 -8.76 -2.06
N SER A 15 5.42 -7.54 -1.91
CA SER A 15 6.41 -6.95 -2.81
C SER A 15 7.83 -7.46 -2.59
N ILE A 16 8.09 -8.14 -1.47
CA ILE A 16 9.41 -8.74 -1.19
C ILE A 16 9.54 -10.04 -1.99
N PRO A 17 10.57 -10.20 -2.83
CA PRO A 17 10.79 -11.43 -3.57
C PRO A 17 10.96 -12.62 -2.62
N THR A 18 10.39 -13.77 -2.99
CA THR A 18 10.75 -15.03 -2.33
C THR A 18 12.23 -15.31 -2.55
N THR A 19 12.92 -15.82 -1.53
CA THR A 19 14.36 -16.00 -1.47
C THR A 19 14.88 -17.15 -2.37
N ASP A 20 14.38 -17.30 -3.59
CA ASP A 20 15.06 -18.14 -4.57
C ASP A 20 16.13 -17.28 -5.27
N PRO A 21 17.41 -17.46 -4.91
CA PRO A 21 18.51 -16.67 -5.50
C PRO A 21 18.69 -16.91 -7.01
N LYS A 22 18.03 -17.93 -7.58
CA LYS A 22 18.05 -18.24 -9.01
C LYS A 22 17.02 -17.42 -9.80
N LYS A 23 16.01 -16.89 -9.15
CA LYS A 23 15.03 -16.01 -9.77
C LYS A 23 15.51 -14.57 -9.60
N LYS A 24 16.28 -14.09 -10.58
CA LYS A 24 16.72 -12.69 -10.71
C LYS A 24 15.50 -11.76 -10.86
N ARG A 25 14.78 -11.51 -9.78
CA ARG A 25 14.03 -10.26 -9.67
C ARG A 25 15.01 -9.22 -9.14
N THR A 26 15.18 -8.15 -9.85
CA THR A 26 15.87 -6.96 -9.38
C THR A 26 15.19 -6.56 -8.07
N PRO A 27 15.87 -6.66 -6.92
CA PRO A 27 15.29 -6.18 -5.69
C PRO A 27 15.02 -4.71 -5.88
N PHE A 28 13.79 -4.29 -5.70
CA PHE A 28 13.37 -2.91 -5.82
C PHE A 28 14.07 -2.20 -7.00
N SER A 29 13.49 -2.31 -8.20
CA SER A 29 13.90 -1.38 -9.25
C SER A 29 13.90 0.00 -8.60
N ASN A 30 14.95 0.79 -8.83
CA ASN A 30 15.11 2.15 -8.28
C ASN A 30 14.02 3.12 -8.80
N GLN A 31 12.84 2.64 -9.10
CA GLN A 31 11.65 3.43 -9.33
C GLN A 31 10.80 3.43 -8.05
N PRO A 32 11.06 4.38 -7.14
CA PRO A 32 10.34 4.45 -5.87
C PRO A 32 8.88 4.91 -6.02
N GLY A 33 8.40 5.17 -7.24
CA GLY A 33 7.15 5.86 -7.45
C GLY A 33 5.92 5.09 -6.97
N ASN A 34 5.55 4.04 -7.68
CA ASN A 34 4.22 3.46 -7.56
C ASN A 34 3.98 2.69 -6.26
N LEU A 35 4.95 1.93 -5.78
CA LEU A 35 4.79 1.17 -4.55
C LEU A 35 4.68 2.08 -3.32
N ASP A 36 5.52 3.12 -3.20
CA ASP A 36 5.46 4.03 -2.04
C ASP A 36 4.14 4.81 -2.00
N PHE A 37 3.65 5.28 -3.14
CA PHE A 37 2.34 5.93 -3.24
C PHE A 37 1.20 4.97 -2.90
N THR A 38 1.30 3.71 -3.33
CA THR A 38 0.32 2.67 -3.05
C THR A 38 0.31 2.31 -1.56
N LEU A 39 1.47 2.17 -0.93
CA LEU A 39 1.59 1.95 0.52
C LEU A 39 1.07 3.16 1.31
N GLN A 40 1.36 4.37 0.85
CA GLN A 40 0.83 5.59 1.46
C GLN A 40 -0.70 5.64 1.35
N ALA A 41 -1.26 5.26 0.20
CA ALA A 41 -2.71 5.15 0.02
C ALA A 41 -3.32 4.05 0.91
N ALA A 42 -2.65 2.92 1.07
CA ALA A 42 -3.10 1.84 1.95
C ALA A 42 -3.22 2.32 3.41
N LEU A 43 -2.21 3.02 3.94
CA LEU A 43 -2.27 3.63 5.26
C LEU A 43 -3.42 4.64 5.39
N LEU A 44 -3.64 5.48 4.36
CA LEU A 44 -4.74 6.44 4.35
C LEU A 44 -6.11 5.76 4.30
N VAL A 45 -6.26 4.72 3.48
CA VAL A 45 -7.50 3.92 3.39
C VAL A 45 -7.86 3.36 4.77
N GLU A 46 -6.90 2.79 5.49
CA GLU A 46 -7.15 2.23 6.83
C GLU A 46 -7.52 3.31 7.84
N LEU A 47 -6.86 4.47 7.84
CA LEU A 47 -7.20 5.59 8.72
C LEU A 47 -8.59 6.16 8.42
N VAL A 48 -8.98 6.19 7.15
CA VAL A 48 -10.32 6.65 6.74
C VAL A 48 -11.38 5.60 7.09
N GLN A 49 -11.13 4.33 6.81
CA GLN A 49 -12.05 3.24 7.17
C GLN A 49 -12.27 3.13 8.67
N SER A 50 -11.22 3.30 9.47
CA SER A 50 -11.30 3.26 10.93
C SER A 50 -11.87 4.54 11.55
N GLY A 51 -12.21 5.55 10.73
CA GLY A 51 -12.79 6.82 11.19
C GLY A 51 -11.82 7.75 11.92
N HIS A 52 -10.50 7.50 11.86
CA HIS A 52 -9.50 8.38 12.43
C HIS A 52 -9.27 9.65 11.61
N VAL A 53 -9.51 9.55 10.31
CA VAL A 53 -9.31 10.64 9.34
C VAL A 53 -10.52 10.72 8.41
N ALA A 54 -10.98 11.94 8.11
CA ALA A 54 -11.96 12.22 7.09
C ALA A 54 -11.32 12.91 5.88
N VAL A 55 -11.82 12.60 4.68
CA VAL A 55 -11.44 13.26 3.43
C VAL A 55 -12.46 14.33 3.12
N VAL A 56 -12.08 15.59 3.33
CA VAL A 56 -12.99 16.74 3.19
C VAL A 56 -12.61 17.61 1.99
N PRO A 57 -13.60 18.32 1.38
CA PRO A 57 -13.30 19.28 0.33
C PRO A 57 -12.34 20.37 0.84
N SER A 58 -11.33 20.69 0.03
CA SER A 58 -10.42 21.79 0.34
C SER A 58 -11.13 23.13 0.11
N ARG A 59 -11.06 24.02 1.09
CA ARG A 59 -11.62 25.38 0.96
C ARG A 59 -10.63 26.27 0.20
N GLY A 60 -11.08 26.97 -0.83
CA GLY A 60 -10.35 28.07 -1.47
C GLY A 60 -9.60 27.74 -2.74
N VAL A 61 -9.89 26.63 -3.41
CA VAL A 61 -9.32 26.31 -4.73
C VAL A 61 -10.35 26.63 -5.82
N LEU A 62 -9.99 27.56 -6.71
CA LEU A 62 -10.88 28.02 -7.80
C LEU A 62 -10.95 27.03 -8.99
N VAL A 63 -10.12 26.01 -9.02
CA VAL A 63 -10.01 25.08 -10.17
C VAL A 63 -10.07 23.63 -9.67
N GLY A 64 -11.21 23.00 -9.88
CA GLY A 64 -11.42 21.56 -9.63
C GLY A 64 -11.69 21.20 -8.16
N GLU A 65 -12.31 20.06 -7.94
CA GLU A 65 -12.50 19.52 -6.59
C GLU A 65 -11.16 19.00 -6.05
N THR A 66 -10.63 19.68 -5.06
CA THR A 66 -9.48 19.22 -4.29
C THR A 66 -9.92 18.80 -2.90
N PHE A 67 -9.25 17.81 -2.35
CA PHE A 67 -9.55 17.26 -1.03
C PHE A 67 -8.33 17.39 -0.13
N THR A 68 -8.60 17.54 1.17
CA THR A 68 -7.61 17.53 2.24
C THR A 68 -8.01 16.53 3.32
N LEU A 69 -7.08 16.19 4.19
CA LEU A 69 -7.30 15.30 5.31
C LEU A 69 -7.63 16.09 6.58
N GLN A 70 -8.62 15.63 7.31
CA GLN A 70 -8.99 16.16 8.62
C GLN A 70 -9.02 15.02 9.63
N GLN A 71 -8.35 15.21 10.76
CA GLN A 71 -8.43 14.28 11.86
C GLN A 71 -9.83 14.31 12.49
N SER A 72 -10.44 13.13 12.65
CA SER A 72 -11.80 13.00 13.24
C SER A 72 -11.79 12.73 14.74
N GLY A 73 -10.63 12.44 15.32
CA GLY A 73 -10.43 12.17 16.74
C GLY A 73 -9.02 11.64 16.98
N TYR A 74 -8.52 11.76 18.21
CA TYR A 74 -7.22 11.19 18.57
C TYR A 74 -7.44 9.93 19.42
N ARG A 75 -7.33 8.79 18.79
CA ARG A 75 -7.16 7.49 19.45
C ARG A 75 -6.01 6.77 18.78
N PRO A 76 -5.08 6.17 19.54
CA PRO A 76 -4.05 5.33 18.95
C PRO A 76 -4.67 4.20 18.13
N THR A 77 -4.12 3.94 16.95
CA THR A 77 -4.56 2.84 16.10
C THR A 77 -3.98 1.51 16.57
N GLY A 78 -2.90 1.58 17.34
CA GLY A 78 -2.07 0.45 17.75
C GLY A 78 -1.12 -0.02 16.64
N SER A 79 -0.98 0.73 15.54
CA SER A 79 -0.01 0.50 14.46
C SER A 79 0.92 1.71 14.37
N ALA A 80 2.23 1.51 14.58
CA ALA A 80 3.18 2.61 14.57
C ALA A 80 3.18 3.40 13.23
N PRO A 81 3.10 2.77 12.04
CA PRO A 81 2.96 3.49 10.78
C PRO A 81 1.68 4.33 10.69
N LEU A 82 0.54 3.78 11.12
CA LEU A 82 -0.74 4.51 11.11
C LEU A 82 -0.70 5.67 12.10
N ASP A 83 -0.18 5.46 13.31
CA ASP A 83 -0.07 6.49 14.34
C ASP A 83 0.89 7.61 13.92
N ALA A 84 1.99 7.28 13.25
CA ALA A 84 2.91 8.27 12.68
C ALA A 84 2.23 9.11 11.59
N LEU A 85 1.46 8.49 10.72
CA LEU A 85 0.70 9.22 9.69
C LEU A 85 -0.39 10.08 10.31
N LEU A 86 -1.11 9.55 11.30
CA LEU A 86 -2.15 10.28 12.03
C LEU A 86 -1.59 11.54 12.72
N ALA A 87 -0.43 11.42 13.37
CA ALA A 87 0.27 12.55 13.98
C ALA A 87 0.65 13.64 12.93
N ARG A 88 1.03 13.21 11.72
CA ARG A 88 1.30 14.13 10.61
C ARG A 88 0.03 14.84 10.12
N VAL A 89 -1.11 14.12 10.05
CA VAL A 89 -2.41 14.72 9.69
C VAL A 89 -2.85 15.74 10.75
N ALA A 90 -2.62 15.44 12.02
CA ALA A 90 -2.94 16.33 13.14
C ALA A 90 -2.11 17.63 13.15
N ASN A 91 -0.96 17.66 12.48
CA ASN A 91 -0.09 18.82 12.49
C ASN A 91 -0.72 19.99 11.69
N PRO A 92 -0.96 21.16 12.31
CA PRO A 92 -1.59 22.32 11.65
C PRO A 92 -0.85 22.79 10.38
N ARG A 93 0.46 22.58 10.28
CA ARG A 93 1.25 22.92 9.10
C ARG A 93 0.81 22.12 7.86
N ASN A 94 0.19 20.99 8.05
CA ASN A 94 -0.29 20.11 6.98
C ASN A 94 -1.80 20.29 6.67
N ALA A 95 -2.52 21.13 7.39
CA ALA A 95 -3.97 21.30 7.26
C ALA A 95 -4.44 21.69 5.84
N ARG A 96 -3.56 22.30 5.04
CA ARG A 96 -3.85 22.71 3.65
C ARG A 96 -3.26 21.76 2.61
N LYS A 97 -2.58 20.67 3.03
CA LYS A 97 -1.96 19.72 2.12
C LYS A 97 -3.05 18.95 1.39
N THR A 98 -3.02 19.00 0.06
CA THR A 98 -3.99 18.25 -0.76
C THR A 98 -3.78 16.75 -0.65
N LEU A 99 -4.82 15.97 -0.94
CA LEU A 99 -4.75 14.52 -0.91
C LEU A 99 -3.65 13.97 -1.83
N GLN A 100 -3.50 14.53 -3.02
CA GLN A 100 -2.40 14.17 -3.94
C GLN A 100 -1.02 14.42 -3.31
N ASN A 101 -0.83 15.59 -2.68
CA ASN A 101 0.44 15.90 -2.01
C ASN A 101 0.70 14.98 -0.79
N TRP A 102 -0.34 14.45 -0.16
CA TRP A 102 -0.19 13.42 0.86
C TRP A 102 0.35 12.11 0.30
N LEU A 103 -0.11 11.71 -0.88
CA LEU A 103 0.37 10.50 -1.55
C LEU A 103 1.83 10.65 -2.01
N ILE A 104 2.14 11.74 -2.74
CA ILE A 104 3.49 11.98 -3.31
C ILE A 104 4.55 12.23 -2.23
N GLY A 105 4.21 12.95 -1.20
CA GLY A 105 5.16 13.35 -0.13
C GLY A 105 5.20 12.37 1.05
N GLY A 106 4.78 11.12 0.85
CA GLY A 106 4.81 10.07 1.86
C GLY A 106 6.20 9.45 2.03
N ASP A 107 6.35 8.70 3.09
CA ASP A 107 7.50 7.84 3.38
C ASP A 107 7.02 6.48 3.91
N ALA A 108 5.90 6.01 3.34
CA ALA A 108 5.17 4.83 3.79
C ALA A 108 6.05 3.57 3.78
N THR A 109 6.82 3.37 2.72
CA THR A 109 7.75 2.22 2.63
C THR A 109 8.70 2.20 3.81
N ARG A 110 9.29 3.34 4.16
CA ARG A 110 10.22 3.44 5.28
C ARG A 110 9.53 3.18 6.62
N LEU A 111 8.34 3.75 6.83
CA LEU A 111 7.60 3.60 8.09
C LEU A 111 7.13 2.15 8.30
N VAL A 112 6.52 1.55 7.28
CA VAL A 112 6.02 0.17 7.36
C VAL A 112 7.16 -0.82 7.52
N LYS A 113 8.25 -0.62 6.77
CA LYS A 113 9.44 -1.46 6.88
C LYS A 113 10.08 -1.37 8.26
N ALA A 114 10.23 -0.16 8.82
CA ALA A 114 10.80 0.02 10.16
C ALA A 114 9.97 -0.71 11.24
N ASP A 115 8.63 -0.62 11.18
CA ASP A 115 7.75 -1.34 12.10
C ASP A 115 7.88 -2.86 11.95
N LEU A 116 7.94 -3.36 10.71
CA LEU A 116 8.12 -4.81 10.48
C LEU A 116 9.48 -5.33 10.95
N VAL A 117 10.53 -4.51 10.85
CA VAL A 117 11.87 -4.84 11.38
C VAL A 117 11.85 -4.81 12.92
N GLU A 118 11.27 -3.78 13.52
CA GLU A 118 11.15 -3.67 14.99
C GLU A 118 10.38 -4.85 15.58
N ARG A 119 9.37 -5.34 14.88
CA ARG A 119 8.58 -6.51 15.28
C ARG A 119 9.24 -7.84 14.93
N GLY A 120 10.42 -7.85 14.33
CA GLY A 120 11.14 -9.06 13.96
C GLY A 120 10.49 -9.86 12.82
N ILE A 121 9.61 -9.24 12.01
CA ILE A 121 9.00 -9.88 10.83
C ILE A 121 9.96 -9.80 9.64
N LEU A 122 10.68 -8.68 9.52
CA LEU A 122 11.75 -8.47 8.55
C LEU A 122 13.09 -8.30 9.26
N ALA A 123 14.16 -8.72 8.60
CA ALA A 123 15.52 -8.43 8.97
C ALA A 123 16.20 -7.59 7.88
N GLU A 124 17.12 -6.73 8.30
CA GLU A 124 17.94 -5.95 7.38
C GLU A 124 19.16 -6.77 6.96
N HIS A 125 19.33 -6.95 5.66
CA HIS A 125 20.47 -7.63 5.10
C HIS A 125 21.28 -6.69 4.20
N TYR A 126 22.60 -6.68 4.40
CA TYR A 126 23.51 -5.85 3.64
C TYR A 126 24.38 -6.74 2.76
N ASP A 127 24.19 -6.69 1.45
CA ASP A 127 25.10 -7.30 0.49
C ASP A 127 26.22 -6.29 0.17
N THR A 128 27.46 -6.68 0.38
CA THR A 128 28.62 -5.83 0.07
C THR A 128 29.16 -6.24 -1.30
N PHE A 129 28.95 -5.42 -2.31
CA PHE A 129 29.61 -5.57 -3.62
C PHE A 129 30.82 -4.64 -3.69
N GLY A 130 31.99 -5.20 -3.41
CA GLY A 130 33.24 -4.42 -3.36
C GLY A 130 33.29 -3.42 -2.19
N PRO A 131 34.33 -2.57 -2.13
CA PRO A 131 34.56 -1.69 -0.99
C PRO A 131 33.58 -0.51 -0.86
N PHE A 132 32.77 -0.23 -1.89
CA PHE A 132 31.98 1.01 -1.97
C PHE A 132 30.48 0.82 -2.20
N VAL A 133 30.01 -0.39 -2.52
CA VAL A 133 28.58 -0.62 -2.82
C VAL A 133 27.99 -1.51 -1.74
N ARG A 134 27.14 -0.92 -0.90
CA ARG A 134 26.26 -1.65 0.01
C ARG A 134 24.88 -1.74 -0.61
N ASN A 135 24.48 -2.92 -1.03
CA ASN A 135 23.10 -3.15 -1.40
C ASN A 135 22.32 -3.57 -0.15
N TYR A 136 21.29 -2.81 0.15
CA TYR A 136 20.44 -3.00 1.32
C TYR A 136 19.13 -3.66 0.90
N ARG A 137 18.80 -4.77 1.52
CA ARG A 137 17.51 -5.44 1.30
C ARG A 137 16.87 -5.85 2.61
N ALA A 138 15.53 -5.82 2.64
CA ALA A 138 14.75 -6.43 3.70
C ALA A 138 14.48 -7.89 3.33
N VAL A 139 14.62 -8.80 4.28
CA VAL A 139 14.35 -10.22 4.10
C VAL A 139 13.39 -10.70 5.18
N PRO A 140 12.45 -11.59 4.88
CA PRO A 140 11.59 -12.20 5.88
C PRO A 140 12.41 -13.00 6.91
N VAL A 141 12.13 -12.81 8.19
CA VAL A 141 12.76 -13.59 9.27
C VAL A 141 12.25 -15.03 9.25
N GLU A 142 10.97 -15.21 8.94
CA GLU A 142 10.32 -16.50 8.80
C GLU A 142 9.92 -16.74 7.33
N PRO A 143 10.80 -17.34 6.51
CA PRO A 143 10.51 -17.57 5.09
C PRO A 143 9.25 -18.40 4.83
N ALA A 144 8.94 -19.36 5.71
CA ALA A 144 7.74 -20.18 5.59
C ALA A 144 6.44 -19.37 5.78
N ALA A 145 6.42 -18.43 6.74
CA ALA A 145 5.27 -17.56 6.94
C ALA A 145 5.09 -16.59 5.77
N HIS A 146 6.19 -16.09 5.21
CA HIS A 146 6.17 -15.26 4.01
C HIS A 146 5.69 -16.04 2.77
N ALA A 147 6.14 -17.29 2.60
CA ALA A 147 5.68 -18.16 1.54
C ALA A 147 4.17 -18.42 1.66
N ALA A 148 3.67 -18.71 2.87
CA ALA A 148 2.25 -18.91 3.11
C ALA A 148 1.41 -17.66 2.79
N LEU A 149 1.90 -16.46 3.06
CA LEU A 149 1.23 -15.21 2.66
C LEU A 149 1.14 -15.08 1.13
N ARG A 150 2.19 -15.46 0.42
CA ARG A 150 2.19 -15.45 -1.05
C ARG A 150 1.28 -16.52 -1.63
N ASP A 151 1.30 -17.72 -1.07
CA ASP A 151 0.40 -18.81 -1.48
C ASP A 151 -1.07 -18.41 -1.29
N ASP A 152 -1.39 -17.77 -0.16
CA ASP A 152 -2.73 -17.23 0.13
C ASP A 152 -3.15 -16.17 -0.90
N PHE A 153 -2.23 -15.28 -1.29
CA PHE A 153 -2.45 -14.30 -2.35
C PHE A 153 -2.66 -14.98 -3.71
N GLU A 154 -1.80 -15.94 -4.09
CA GLU A 154 -1.93 -16.68 -5.34
C GLU A 154 -3.23 -17.51 -5.39
N ASP A 155 -3.68 -18.07 -4.28
CA ASP A 155 -4.95 -18.78 -4.19
C ASP A 155 -6.13 -17.90 -4.59
N VAL A 156 -6.13 -16.63 -4.14
CA VAL A 156 -7.19 -15.65 -4.48
C VAL A 156 -7.08 -15.19 -5.92
N PHE A 157 -5.87 -14.86 -6.39
CA PHE A 157 -5.67 -14.15 -7.66
C PHE A 157 -5.36 -15.06 -8.85
N LEU A 158 -4.95 -16.31 -8.61
CA LEU A 158 -4.63 -17.27 -9.67
C LEU A 158 -5.49 -18.54 -9.64
N ARG A 159 -6.02 -18.92 -8.47
CA ARG A 159 -6.76 -20.18 -8.27
C ARG A 159 -8.22 -19.93 -7.85
N ASP A 160 -8.71 -18.71 -8.03
CA ASP A 160 -10.12 -18.30 -7.83
C ASP A 160 -10.70 -18.60 -6.44
N ARG A 161 -9.87 -18.70 -5.41
CA ARG A 161 -10.38 -18.77 -4.03
C ARG A 161 -11.25 -17.55 -3.73
N GLU A 162 -12.33 -17.74 -2.99
CA GLU A 162 -13.21 -16.65 -2.56
C GLU A 162 -12.43 -15.58 -1.81
N PRO A 163 -12.48 -14.30 -2.24
CA PRO A 163 -11.71 -13.22 -1.65
C PRO A 163 -12.31 -12.75 -0.33
N ALA A 164 -11.48 -12.38 0.61
CA ALA A 164 -11.87 -11.54 1.73
C ALA A 164 -11.98 -10.06 1.31
N GLN A 165 -12.64 -9.24 2.12
CA GLN A 165 -12.75 -7.80 1.85
C GLN A 165 -11.37 -7.11 1.75
N SER A 166 -10.38 -7.59 2.52
CA SER A 166 -9.00 -7.10 2.45
C SER A 166 -8.31 -7.41 1.11
N ASP A 167 -8.67 -8.53 0.45
CA ASP A 167 -8.11 -8.91 -0.84
C ASP A 167 -8.66 -8.00 -1.94
N ASN A 168 -9.96 -7.67 -1.88
CA ASN A 168 -10.58 -6.68 -2.77
C ASN A 168 -9.94 -5.28 -2.57
N ALA A 169 -9.63 -4.90 -1.32
CA ALA A 169 -8.95 -3.64 -1.05
C ALA A 169 -7.52 -3.61 -1.61
N ILE A 170 -6.77 -4.72 -1.47
CA ILE A 170 -5.45 -4.89 -2.07
C ILE A 170 -5.52 -4.77 -3.60
N ALA A 171 -6.50 -5.45 -4.23
CA ALA A 171 -6.72 -5.35 -5.67
C ALA A 171 -6.98 -3.91 -6.11
N ALA A 172 -7.86 -3.19 -5.41
CA ALA A 172 -8.17 -1.79 -5.70
C ALA A 172 -6.95 -0.87 -5.56
N LEU A 173 -6.11 -1.10 -4.55
CA LEU A 173 -4.87 -0.35 -4.35
C LEU A 173 -3.85 -0.64 -5.44
N LEU A 174 -3.66 -1.90 -5.83
CA LEU A 174 -2.73 -2.30 -6.89
C LEU A 174 -3.14 -1.74 -8.26
N VAL A 175 -4.43 -1.79 -8.60
CA VAL A 175 -4.95 -1.23 -9.86
C VAL A 175 -4.84 0.29 -9.86
N SER A 176 -5.29 0.97 -8.79
CA SER A 176 -5.24 2.43 -8.71
C SER A 176 -3.82 2.97 -8.63
N GLY A 177 -2.91 2.21 -8.04
CA GLY A 177 -1.50 2.58 -7.86
C GLY A 177 -0.61 2.17 -9.02
N ASP A 178 -1.12 1.42 -10.01
CA ASP A 178 -0.30 0.79 -11.06
C ASP A 178 0.92 0.06 -10.47
N ALA A 179 0.69 -0.62 -9.32
CA ALA A 179 1.75 -1.22 -8.51
C ALA A 179 1.78 -2.76 -8.58
N TRP A 180 1.03 -3.35 -9.51
CA TRP A 180 0.90 -4.79 -9.67
C TRP A 180 2.24 -5.48 -10.01
N GLU A 181 3.15 -4.80 -10.72
CA GLU A 181 4.50 -5.32 -11.03
C GLU A 181 5.30 -5.73 -9.78
N HIS A 182 5.00 -5.11 -8.63
CA HIS A 182 5.70 -5.40 -7.38
C HIS A 182 5.22 -6.69 -6.71
N VAL A 183 4.02 -7.16 -7.05
CA VAL A 183 3.39 -8.34 -6.43
C VAL A 183 3.06 -9.44 -7.42
N GLU A 184 3.34 -9.23 -8.70
CA GLU A 184 3.01 -10.21 -9.74
C GLU A 184 3.63 -11.59 -9.46
N PRO A 185 2.97 -12.66 -9.89
CA PRO A 185 3.53 -14.00 -9.87
C PRO A 185 4.82 -14.07 -10.70
N VAL A 186 5.66 -15.05 -10.42
CA VAL A 186 6.94 -15.22 -11.11
C VAL A 186 6.75 -15.23 -12.62
N GLU A 187 7.61 -14.49 -13.36
CA GLU A 187 7.63 -14.48 -14.83
C GLU A 187 7.55 -15.89 -15.42
N GLY A 188 6.68 -16.06 -16.42
CA GLY A 188 6.44 -17.36 -17.05
C GLY A 188 5.41 -18.24 -16.33
N THR A 189 4.75 -17.75 -15.27
CA THR A 189 3.65 -18.46 -14.64
C THR A 189 2.47 -18.52 -15.63
N PRO A 190 1.96 -19.72 -15.97
CA PRO A 190 0.72 -19.84 -16.72
C PRO A 190 -0.39 -19.10 -15.95
N GLY A 191 -1.10 -18.18 -16.61
CA GLY A 191 -2.21 -17.49 -15.97
C GLY A 191 -2.04 -15.99 -15.76
N MET A 192 -1.00 -15.34 -16.30
CA MET A 192 -0.84 -13.88 -16.19
C MET A 192 -2.06 -13.11 -16.70
N ALA A 193 -2.67 -13.53 -17.82
CA ALA A 193 -3.90 -12.91 -18.30
C ALA A 193 -5.03 -13.05 -17.28
N HIS A 194 -5.21 -14.25 -16.73
CA HIS A 194 -6.18 -14.52 -15.66
C HIS A 194 -5.91 -13.68 -14.40
N PHE A 195 -4.62 -13.55 -14.00
CA PHE A 195 -4.24 -12.67 -12.89
C PHE A 195 -4.72 -11.24 -13.08
N PHE A 196 -4.53 -10.65 -14.27
CA PHE A 196 -4.97 -9.29 -14.55
C PHE A 196 -6.48 -9.14 -14.61
N GLU A 197 -7.18 -10.11 -15.19
CA GLU A 197 -8.66 -10.14 -15.20
C GLU A 197 -9.19 -10.23 -13.77
N ARG A 198 -8.62 -11.12 -12.97
CA ARG A 198 -9.02 -11.30 -11.58
C ARG A 198 -8.72 -10.06 -10.74
N LEU A 199 -7.56 -9.45 -10.93
CA LEU A 199 -7.17 -8.21 -10.25
C LEU A 199 -8.18 -7.08 -10.50
N ARG A 200 -8.62 -6.91 -11.75
CA ARG A 200 -9.64 -5.92 -12.11
C ARG A 200 -11.00 -6.26 -11.53
N ASP A 201 -11.46 -7.51 -11.66
CA ASP A 201 -12.73 -7.96 -11.11
C ASP A 201 -12.81 -7.72 -9.60
N LEU A 202 -11.78 -8.07 -8.84
CA LEU A 202 -11.71 -7.84 -7.40
C LEU A 202 -11.65 -6.34 -7.06
N SER A 203 -10.92 -5.55 -7.83
CA SER A 203 -10.90 -4.09 -7.69
C SER A 203 -12.28 -3.49 -7.90
N ASP A 204 -13.01 -3.94 -8.93
CA ASP A 204 -14.35 -3.46 -9.23
C ASP A 204 -15.39 -3.91 -8.20
N ARG A 205 -15.15 -5.03 -7.52
CA ARG A 205 -15.98 -5.53 -6.42
C ARG A 205 -15.70 -4.81 -5.10
N TYR A 206 -14.57 -4.13 -4.97
CA TYR A 206 -14.25 -3.45 -3.74
C TYR A 206 -15.30 -2.40 -3.40
N ARG A 207 -15.98 -2.60 -2.28
CA ARG A 207 -16.95 -1.65 -1.72
C ARG A 207 -16.49 -1.30 -0.31
N PRO A 208 -15.95 -0.07 -0.13
CA PRO A 208 -15.62 0.40 1.21
C PRO A 208 -16.83 0.29 2.13
N GLU A 209 -16.62 -0.18 3.34
CA GLU A 209 -17.69 -0.33 4.31
C GLU A 209 -18.35 1.02 4.62
N SER A 210 -19.69 1.04 4.59
CA SER A 210 -20.50 2.20 4.95
C SER A 210 -21.19 1.94 6.27
N SER A 211 -20.41 2.02 7.37
CA SER A 211 -20.92 1.90 8.73
C SER A 211 -20.81 3.24 9.45
N PRO A 212 -21.55 3.48 10.52
CA PRO A 212 -21.36 4.68 11.34
C PRO A 212 -19.90 4.83 11.77
N GLY A 213 -19.26 5.94 11.38
CA GLY A 213 -17.83 6.19 11.60
C GLY A 213 -16.90 5.79 10.45
N HIS A 214 -17.38 5.14 9.40
CA HIS A 214 -16.61 4.78 8.21
C HIS A 214 -16.92 5.75 7.06
N ASP A 215 -15.89 6.34 6.48
CA ASP A 215 -16.02 7.26 5.33
C ASP A 215 -15.75 6.51 4.01
N ALA A 216 -16.73 5.76 3.52
CA ALA A 216 -16.64 5.04 2.25
C ALA A 216 -16.34 5.98 1.06
N ARG A 217 -16.88 7.21 1.08
CA ARG A 217 -16.60 8.22 0.05
C ARG A 217 -15.16 8.71 0.15
N GLY A 218 -14.65 8.85 1.37
CA GLY A 218 -13.24 9.21 1.61
C GLY A 218 -12.30 8.18 1.04
N VAL A 219 -12.56 6.88 1.23
CA VAL A 219 -11.76 5.80 0.65
C VAL A 219 -11.76 5.87 -0.88
N THR A 220 -12.94 6.03 -1.50
CA THR A 220 -13.04 6.18 -2.96
C THR A 220 -12.23 7.38 -3.47
N ARG A 221 -12.21 8.50 -2.72
CA ARG A 221 -11.39 9.68 -3.05
C ARG A 221 -9.90 9.41 -2.94
N VAL A 222 -9.45 8.62 -1.95
CA VAL A 222 -8.04 8.22 -1.83
C VAL A 222 -7.63 7.40 -3.05
N LEU A 223 -8.41 6.38 -3.44
CA LEU A 223 -8.12 5.55 -4.62
C LEU A 223 -8.11 6.38 -5.91
N ALA A 224 -9.08 7.27 -6.09
CA ALA A 224 -9.12 8.16 -7.25
C ALA A 224 -7.93 9.14 -7.30
N ALA A 225 -7.47 9.62 -6.15
CA ALA A 225 -6.27 10.47 -6.08
C ALA A 225 -5.01 9.66 -6.41
N LEU A 226 -4.90 8.42 -5.95
CA LEU A 226 -3.80 7.51 -6.27
C LEU A 226 -3.72 7.25 -7.77
N ALA A 227 -4.84 6.94 -8.42
CA ALA A 227 -4.89 6.73 -9.87
C ALA A 227 -4.44 7.99 -10.66
N ARG A 228 -4.77 9.19 -10.18
CA ARG A 228 -4.33 10.45 -10.82
C ARG A 228 -2.83 10.70 -10.68
N VAL A 229 -2.25 10.35 -9.52
CA VAL A 229 -0.79 10.52 -9.28
C VAL A 229 0.02 9.61 -10.21
N ASN A 230 -0.49 8.41 -10.51
CA ASN A 230 0.18 7.43 -11.35
C ASN A 230 -0.21 7.54 -12.83
N ALA A 231 -1.20 8.36 -13.19
CA ALA A 231 -1.54 8.58 -14.58
C ALA A 231 -0.32 9.15 -15.35
N PRO A 232 0.04 8.58 -16.51
CA PRO A 232 1.10 9.14 -17.32
C PRO A 232 0.77 10.60 -17.64
N SER A 233 1.73 11.50 -17.39
CA SER A 233 1.59 12.91 -17.76
C SER A 233 1.33 12.95 -19.25
N SER A 234 0.09 13.19 -19.67
CA SER A 234 -0.23 13.46 -21.07
C SER A 234 0.49 14.75 -21.43
N GLY A 235 1.71 14.58 -21.96
CA GLY A 235 2.54 15.69 -22.46
C GLY A 235 1.77 16.46 -23.52
N HIS A 236 1.52 17.71 -23.23
CA HIS A 236 1.11 18.74 -24.19
C HIS A 236 2.34 19.34 -24.84
#